data_71d7da52abbab4c6d4ae0b2dbd889e80
#
_entry.id   71d7da52abbab4c6d4ae0b2dbd889e80
#
_cell.length_a   1.000
_cell.length_b   1.000
_cell.length_c   1.000
_cell.angle_alpha   90.00
_cell.angle_beta   90.00
_cell.angle_gamma   90.00
#
_symmetry.space_group_name_H-M   'P 1'
#
loop_
_entity.id
_entity.type
_entity.pdbx_description
1 polymer ?
#
loop_
_entity_poly.entity_id
_entity_poly.type
_entity_poly.pdbx_seq_one_letter_code
_entity_poly.pdbx_strand_id
1 'polypeptide(L)'
;MTHRSYPALLSALLLAGCASPETFSVREDFGPGFDAKKFLTPLPNKNTSVRDGALWTRGSSGGKYPPMVYLALEGKDLTMSFRYRHLEKGGMLWLFVDGDDGYGSVDHMLRVRLNRDSVVLEVDAHTLDPKHPLRQNTRAPDPVSKAYRTNEHFPAEKVDLSANEWRTVKLAFKGDNVDMSVDGQWTRTLQRANFDATKRKLLWMQSGGAAGIEIDDVVVTPTP
;
A
#
# COMPACT_ATOMS: atom_id res chain seq x y z
N MET A 1 2.71 -36.73 72.38
CA MET A 1 1.86 -36.59 71.20
C MET A 1 2.09 -35.14 70.62
N THR A 2 2.89 -35.05 69.63
CA THR A 2 3.30 -33.74 69.02
C THR A 2 2.60 -33.56 67.66
N HIS A 3 1.65 -32.63 67.63
CA HIS A 3 0.97 -32.25 66.41
C HIS A 3 1.91 -31.38 65.53
N ARG A 4 2.26 -31.87 64.35
CA ARG A 4 2.92 -31.11 63.32
C ARG A 4 1.88 -30.45 62.38
N SER A 5 1.79 -29.13 62.42
CA SER A 5 1.01 -28.34 61.46
C SER A 5 1.82 -28.15 60.16
N TYR A 6 1.25 -28.51 59.00
CA TYR A 6 1.81 -28.19 57.68
C TYR A 6 1.22 -26.88 57.18
N PRO A 7 2.03 -25.97 56.68
CA PRO A 7 1.49 -24.79 56.03
C PRO A 7 1.01 -25.12 54.60
N ALA A 8 -0.22 -24.74 54.26
CA ALA A 8 -0.77 -24.82 52.95
C ALA A 8 -0.10 -23.78 52.05
N LEU A 9 0.63 -24.23 51.02
CA LEU A 9 1.14 -23.37 49.95
C LEU A 9 -0.03 -22.98 49.02
N LEU A 10 -0.43 -21.73 49.10
CA LEU A 10 -1.34 -21.10 48.13
C LEU A 10 -0.58 -20.80 46.85
N SER A 11 -0.75 -21.63 45.80
CA SER A 11 -0.21 -21.35 44.46
C SER A 11 -1.08 -20.29 43.79
N ALA A 12 -0.60 -19.06 43.76
CA ALA A 12 -1.20 -18.00 42.95
C ALA A 12 -0.91 -18.28 41.47
N LEU A 13 -1.91 -18.71 40.70
CA LEU A 13 -1.87 -18.78 39.27
C LEU A 13 -1.89 -17.35 38.75
N LEU A 14 -0.73 -16.83 38.29
CA LEU A 14 -0.64 -15.63 37.48
C LEU A 14 -1.20 -15.94 36.08
N LEU A 15 -2.44 -15.58 35.86
CA LEU A 15 -3.00 -15.48 34.52
C LEU A 15 -2.27 -14.31 33.79
N ALA A 16 -1.18 -14.65 33.12
CA ALA A 16 -0.60 -13.75 32.14
C ALA A 16 -1.64 -13.59 31.03
N GLY A 17 -2.38 -12.48 31.05
CA GLY A 17 -3.25 -12.08 29.97
C GLY A 17 -2.36 -11.88 28.74
N CYS A 18 -2.45 -12.79 27.77
CA CYS A 18 -1.91 -12.55 26.43
C CYS A 18 -2.69 -11.37 25.86
N ALA A 19 -2.12 -10.17 25.96
CA ALA A 19 -2.57 -9.05 25.14
C ALA A 19 -2.44 -9.52 23.68
N SER A 20 -3.54 -9.62 22.97
CA SER A 20 -3.51 -9.84 21.53
C SER A 20 -2.66 -8.74 20.90
N PRO A 21 -1.70 -9.05 20.02
CA PRO A 21 -0.93 -8.03 19.36
C PRO A 21 -1.91 -7.05 18.71
N GLU A 22 -1.72 -5.73 18.97
CA GLU A 22 -2.52 -4.70 18.31
C GLU A 22 -2.43 -4.93 16.80
N THR A 23 -3.57 -5.23 16.20
CA THR A 23 -3.63 -5.43 14.75
C THR A 23 -3.61 -4.07 14.08
N PHE A 24 -2.63 -3.86 13.20
CA PHE A 24 -2.52 -2.62 12.44
C PHE A 24 -3.80 -2.36 11.64
N SER A 25 -4.40 -1.20 11.84
CA SER A 25 -5.54 -0.76 11.06
C SER A 25 -5.53 0.77 10.89
N VAL A 26 -5.99 1.22 9.73
CA VAL A 26 -6.17 2.64 9.42
C VAL A 26 -7.57 2.84 8.85
N ARG A 27 -8.23 3.90 9.29
CA ARG A 27 -9.44 4.44 8.67
C ARG A 27 -9.28 5.95 8.53
N GLU A 28 -9.54 6.48 7.33
CA GLU A 28 -9.43 7.90 7.05
C GLU A 28 -10.46 8.31 5.99
N ASP A 29 -11.36 9.19 6.38
CA ASP A 29 -12.43 9.77 5.55
C ASP A 29 -12.18 11.25 5.21
N PHE A 30 -11.01 11.78 5.61
CA PHE A 30 -10.60 13.16 5.42
C PHE A 30 -11.62 14.21 5.93
N GLY A 31 -12.50 13.80 6.82
CA GLY A 31 -13.49 14.66 7.46
C GLY A 31 -12.90 15.55 8.57
N PRO A 32 -13.74 16.13 9.44
CA PRO A 32 -13.30 17.05 10.50
C PRO A 32 -12.29 16.46 11.49
N GLY A 33 -12.17 15.11 11.56
CA GLY A 33 -11.24 14.38 12.40
C GLY A 33 -9.93 13.99 11.71
N PHE A 34 -9.65 14.52 10.52
CA PHE A 34 -8.45 14.18 9.75
C PHE A 34 -7.16 14.37 10.55
N ASP A 35 -6.38 13.30 10.63
CA ASP A 35 -5.06 13.30 11.28
C ASP A 35 -3.94 13.17 10.25
N ALA A 36 -3.33 14.31 9.92
CA ALA A 36 -2.20 14.37 8.98
C ALA A 36 -0.98 13.53 9.41
N LYS A 37 -0.86 13.17 10.70
CA LYS A 37 0.27 12.39 11.22
C LYS A 37 0.26 10.94 10.75
N LYS A 38 -0.89 10.42 10.30
CA LYS A 38 -0.97 9.09 9.67
C LYS A 38 -0.19 9.04 8.35
N PHE A 39 0.08 10.20 7.75
CA PHE A 39 0.77 10.31 6.47
C PHE A 39 2.23 10.70 6.67
N LEU A 40 3.12 10.03 5.95
CA LEU A 40 4.55 10.36 5.96
C LEU A 40 4.86 11.60 5.11
N THR A 41 3.95 11.98 4.23
CA THR A 41 4.04 13.22 3.46
C THR A 41 3.49 14.38 4.29
N PRO A 42 4.23 15.49 4.45
CA PRO A 42 3.68 16.68 5.08
C PRO A 42 2.43 17.20 4.35
N LEU A 43 1.33 17.33 5.07
CA LEU A 43 0.04 17.82 4.57
C LEU A 43 -0.46 19.00 5.42
N PRO A 44 -1.03 20.06 4.81
CA PRO A 44 -1.12 20.29 3.37
C PRO A 44 0.21 20.75 2.76
N ASN A 45 0.33 20.64 1.43
CA ASN A 45 1.42 21.26 0.66
C ASN A 45 0.85 21.89 -0.63
N LYS A 46 1.72 22.51 -1.45
CA LYS A 46 1.29 23.25 -2.66
C LYS A 46 0.49 22.44 -3.69
N ASN A 47 0.66 21.11 -3.68
CA ASN A 47 0.04 20.21 -4.65
C ASN A 47 -0.95 19.22 -4.02
N THR A 48 -1.04 19.20 -2.69
CA THR A 48 -1.85 18.23 -1.95
C THR A 48 -2.47 18.87 -0.73
N SER A 49 -3.77 18.73 -0.57
CA SER A 49 -4.54 19.27 0.56
C SER A 49 -5.81 18.45 0.76
N VAL A 50 -6.41 18.57 1.93
CA VAL A 50 -7.79 18.10 2.16
C VAL A 50 -8.76 19.18 1.71
N ARG A 51 -9.76 18.82 0.90
CA ARG A 51 -10.81 19.69 0.37
C ARG A 51 -12.14 18.94 0.35
N ASP A 52 -13.17 19.54 0.87
CA ASP A 52 -14.53 18.99 0.83
C ASP A 52 -14.62 17.52 1.29
N GLY A 53 -13.85 17.16 2.34
CA GLY A 53 -13.82 15.82 2.88
C GLY A 53 -13.07 14.79 2.03
N ALA A 54 -12.17 15.22 1.14
CA ALA A 54 -11.33 14.32 0.35
C ALA A 54 -9.88 14.81 0.27
N LEU A 55 -8.94 13.90 0.14
CA LEU A 55 -7.54 14.20 -0.16
C LEU A 55 -7.41 14.56 -1.64
N TRP A 56 -7.23 15.85 -1.92
CA TRP A 56 -6.96 16.32 -3.26
C TRP A 56 -5.47 16.37 -3.55
N THR A 57 -5.05 15.86 -4.72
CA THR A 57 -3.67 15.99 -5.21
C THR A 57 -3.67 16.23 -6.72
N ARG A 58 -2.67 17.00 -7.19
CA ARG A 58 -2.48 17.29 -8.63
C ARG A 58 -1.04 17.10 -9.06
N GLY A 59 -0.81 16.80 -10.33
CA GLY A 59 0.50 16.77 -10.93
C GLY A 59 1.18 18.14 -10.88
N SER A 60 2.50 18.18 -10.65
CA SER A 60 3.27 19.41 -10.78
C SER A 60 3.66 19.63 -12.24
N SER A 61 3.37 20.81 -12.79
CA SER A 61 4.00 21.28 -14.01
C SER A 61 5.44 21.69 -13.69
N GLY A 62 6.43 20.88 -13.96
CA GLY A 62 7.84 21.26 -13.88
C GLY A 62 8.70 20.64 -12.77
N GLY A 63 8.18 19.70 -11.99
CA GLY A 63 8.99 18.90 -11.04
C GLY A 63 9.53 17.62 -11.68
N LYS A 64 10.72 17.18 -11.27
CA LYS A 64 11.30 15.90 -11.72
C LYS A 64 10.41 14.70 -11.37
N TYR A 65 9.65 14.81 -10.28
CA TYR A 65 8.72 13.79 -9.80
C TYR A 65 7.36 14.42 -9.51
N PRO A 66 6.25 13.75 -9.86
CA PRO A 66 4.91 14.14 -9.44
C PRO A 66 4.80 14.15 -7.90
N PRO A 67 3.84 14.90 -7.36
CA PRO A 67 3.53 14.84 -5.93
C PRO A 67 3.17 13.41 -5.51
N MET A 68 3.69 12.99 -4.38
CA MET A 68 3.46 11.68 -3.81
C MET A 68 2.89 11.83 -2.40
N VAL A 69 1.90 11.04 -2.07
CA VAL A 69 1.32 10.95 -0.72
C VAL A 69 1.56 9.56 -0.19
N TYR A 70 2.17 9.47 0.98
CA TYR A 70 2.55 8.21 1.60
C TYR A 70 1.75 7.99 2.88
N LEU A 71 1.05 6.87 2.95
CA LEU A 71 0.48 6.32 4.17
C LEU A 71 1.40 5.23 4.71
N ALA A 72 1.77 5.30 5.99
CA ALA A 72 2.52 4.23 6.63
C ALA A 72 1.67 2.96 6.76
N LEU A 73 2.29 1.82 6.53
CA LEU A 73 1.70 0.50 6.70
C LEU A 73 2.57 -0.34 7.63
N GLU A 74 1.96 -1.33 8.29
CA GLU A 74 2.68 -2.32 9.07
C GLU A 74 1.91 -3.64 9.06
N GLY A 75 2.32 -4.57 8.20
CA GLY A 75 1.70 -5.89 8.13
C GLY A 75 2.05 -6.66 6.87
N LYS A 76 1.91 -7.98 6.93
CA LYS A 76 2.06 -8.86 5.78
C LYS A 76 0.74 -8.98 5.01
N ASP A 77 -0.27 -9.48 5.67
CA ASP A 77 -1.58 -9.77 5.09
C ASP A 77 -2.50 -8.60 5.39
N LEU A 78 -2.65 -7.72 4.42
CA LEU A 78 -3.42 -6.48 4.54
C LEU A 78 -4.45 -6.38 3.42
N THR A 79 -5.66 -6.01 3.78
CA THR A 79 -6.67 -5.51 2.85
C THR A 79 -6.67 -3.99 2.90
N MET A 80 -6.51 -3.38 1.74
CA MET A 80 -6.50 -1.93 1.53
C MET A 80 -7.63 -1.58 0.60
N SER A 81 -8.44 -0.60 0.94
CA SER A 81 -9.47 -0.05 0.06
C SER A 81 -9.50 1.46 0.17
N PHE A 82 -9.87 2.11 -0.91
CA PHE A 82 -10.10 3.55 -0.96
C PHE A 82 -10.98 3.88 -2.15
N ARG A 83 -11.61 5.05 -2.10
CA ARG A 83 -12.27 5.64 -3.27
C ARG A 83 -11.37 6.67 -3.92
N TYR A 84 -11.46 6.81 -5.23
CA TYR A 84 -10.80 7.88 -5.97
C TYR A 84 -11.67 8.35 -7.12
N ARG A 85 -11.42 9.57 -7.59
CA ARG A 85 -11.96 10.07 -8.86
C ARG A 85 -10.95 10.97 -9.57
N HIS A 86 -10.93 10.89 -10.89
CA HIS A 86 -10.24 11.86 -11.72
C HIS A 86 -11.13 13.09 -11.90
N LEU A 87 -10.58 14.29 -11.69
CA LEU A 87 -11.36 15.54 -11.79
C LEU A 87 -11.46 16.07 -13.23
N GLU A 88 -10.61 15.60 -14.13
CA GLU A 88 -10.66 15.96 -15.55
C GLU A 88 -10.05 14.93 -16.48
N LYS A 89 -10.11 15.24 -17.76
CA LYS A 89 -9.49 14.43 -18.82
C LYS A 89 -7.97 14.52 -18.75
N GLY A 90 -7.28 13.42 -18.50
CA GLY A 90 -5.83 13.32 -18.72
C GLY A 90 -4.95 13.07 -17.51
N GLY A 91 -5.51 12.96 -16.32
CA GLY A 91 -4.78 12.47 -15.14
C GLY A 91 -4.68 10.95 -15.11
N MET A 92 -3.62 10.44 -14.54
CA MET A 92 -3.50 9.03 -14.15
C MET A 92 -3.15 8.96 -12.67
N LEU A 93 -3.73 7.99 -11.98
CA LEU A 93 -3.36 7.65 -10.62
C LEU A 93 -2.39 6.46 -10.66
N TRP A 94 -1.22 6.65 -10.07
CA TRP A 94 -0.35 5.57 -9.68
C TRP A 94 -0.58 5.23 -8.23
N LEU A 95 -0.82 3.98 -7.96
CA LEU A 95 -0.85 3.38 -6.65
C LEU A 95 0.38 2.49 -6.52
N PHE A 96 1.14 2.65 -5.43
CA PHE A 96 2.27 1.80 -5.13
C PHE A 96 2.08 1.18 -3.76
N VAL A 97 2.42 -0.09 -3.63
CA VAL A 97 2.59 -0.76 -2.36
C VAL A 97 4.07 -1.07 -2.20
N ASP A 98 4.69 -0.43 -1.23
CA ASP A 98 6.09 -0.66 -0.90
C ASP A 98 6.18 -1.69 0.23
N GLY A 99 7.16 -2.56 0.16
CA GLY A 99 7.40 -3.59 1.15
C GLY A 99 8.88 -3.84 1.37
N ASP A 100 9.16 -4.77 2.27
CA ASP A 100 10.52 -5.21 2.60
C ASP A 100 10.60 -6.72 2.37
N ASP A 101 11.21 -7.11 1.28
CA ASP A 101 11.42 -8.49 0.89
C ASP A 101 12.72 -9.10 1.47
N GLY A 102 13.35 -8.39 2.40
CA GLY A 102 14.56 -8.84 3.09
C GLY A 102 15.86 -8.57 2.34
N TYR A 103 15.83 -7.88 1.20
CA TYR A 103 17.02 -7.53 0.44
C TYR A 103 17.51 -6.09 0.63
N GLY A 104 17.01 -5.39 1.67
CA GLY A 104 17.55 -4.11 2.15
C GLY A 104 17.02 -2.86 1.48
N SER A 105 16.15 -2.95 0.51
CA SER A 105 15.47 -1.79 -0.06
C SER A 105 13.96 -1.97 -0.07
N VAL A 106 13.28 -0.90 0.25
CA VAL A 106 11.82 -0.83 0.09
C VAL A 106 11.55 -0.63 -1.39
N ASP A 107 10.97 -1.62 -2.02
CA ASP A 107 10.65 -1.58 -3.43
C ASP A 107 9.14 -1.47 -3.66
N HIS A 108 8.79 -0.95 -4.80
CA HIS A 108 7.43 -0.94 -5.29
C HIS A 108 7.01 -2.37 -5.64
N MET A 109 6.76 -3.20 -4.60
CA MET A 109 6.40 -4.61 -4.80
C MET A 109 5.18 -4.77 -5.71
N LEU A 110 4.28 -3.78 -5.70
CA LEU A 110 3.15 -3.70 -6.63
C LEU A 110 2.95 -2.24 -7.04
N ARG A 111 2.79 -2.01 -8.34
CA ARG A 111 2.35 -0.76 -8.93
C ARG A 111 1.08 -0.98 -9.71
N VAL A 112 0.08 -0.16 -9.46
CA VAL A 112 -1.17 -0.14 -10.21
C VAL A 112 -1.34 1.24 -10.81
N ARG A 113 -1.39 1.31 -12.12
CA ARG A 113 -1.67 2.55 -12.83
C ARG A 113 -3.12 2.55 -13.30
N LEU A 114 -3.90 3.45 -12.78
CA LEU A 114 -5.30 3.65 -13.12
C LEU A 114 -5.39 4.81 -14.11
N ASN A 115 -5.51 4.48 -15.37
CA ASN A 115 -5.84 5.42 -16.43
C ASN A 115 -7.37 5.53 -16.53
N ARG A 116 -7.87 6.43 -17.36
CA ARG A 116 -9.32 6.56 -17.57
C ARG A 116 -9.96 5.39 -18.33
N ASP A 117 -9.19 4.66 -19.07
CA ASP A 117 -9.64 3.60 -19.98
C ASP A 117 -8.93 2.27 -19.77
N SER A 118 -8.03 2.20 -18.80
CA SER A 118 -7.23 1.01 -18.60
C SER A 118 -6.56 0.94 -17.23
N VAL A 119 -6.28 -0.28 -16.81
CA VAL A 119 -5.42 -0.61 -15.67
C VAL A 119 -4.13 -1.23 -16.20
N VAL A 120 -2.99 -0.79 -15.66
CA VAL A 120 -1.67 -1.39 -15.94
C VAL A 120 -1.04 -1.80 -14.64
N LEU A 121 -0.45 -2.98 -14.62
CA LEU A 121 0.23 -3.53 -13.45
C LEU A 121 1.72 -3.66 -13.70
N GLU A 122 2.49 -3.41 -12.65
CA GLU A 122 3.92 -3.70 -12.62
C GLU A 122 4.26 -4.32 -11.26
N VAL A 123 5.17 -5.28 -11.24
CA VAL A 123 5.65 -5.94 -10.03
C VAL A 123 7.16 -5.84 -9.97
N ASP A 124 7.68 -5.23 -8.92
CA ASP A 124 9.11 -5.24 -8.62
C ASP A 124 9.42 -6.30 -7.58
N ALA A 125 10.55 -6.96 -7.73
CA ALA A 125 11.09 -7.92 -6.77
C ALA A 125 12.62 -7.89 -6.83
N HIS A 126 13.26 -8.73 -6.02
CA HIS A 126 14.69 -8.95 -6.07
C HIS A 126 15.03 -10.39 -6.52
N THR A 127 16.23 -10.55 -7.05
CA THR A 127 16.80 -11.85 -7.40
C THR A 127 18.32 -11.84 -7.15
N LEU A 128 18.86 -12.97 -6.76
CA LEU A 128 20.31 -13.17 -6.71
C LEU A 128 20.88 -13.67 -8.06
N ASP A 129 20.01 -14.01 -9.01
CA ASP A 129 20.44 -14.46 -10.34
C ASP A 129 20.79 -13.25 -11.23
N PRO A 130 22.08 -13.06 -11.59
CA PRO A 130 22.49 -11.96 -12.46
C PRO A 130 22.01 -12.11 -13.91
N LYS A 131 21.48 -13.27 -14.29
CA LYS A 131 20.93 -13.55 -15.63
C LYS A 131 19.41 -13.60 -15.66
N HIS A 132 18.74 -13.25 -14.56
CA HIS A 132 17.29 -13.27 -14.50
C HIS A 132 16.67 -12.43 -15.64
N PRO A 133 15.69 -12.94 -16.39
CA PRO A 133 15.17 -12.29 -17.61
C PRO A 133 14.51 -10.94 -17.32
N LEU A 134 13.93 -10.77 -16.12
CA LEU A 134 13.27 -9.52 -15.70
C LEU A 134 14.20 -8.56 -14.96
N ARG A 135 15.51 -8.84 -14.92
CA ARG A 135 16.47 -7.97 -14.23
C ARG A 135 16.52 -6.58 -14.87
N GLN A 136 16.50 -5.56 -14.02
CA GLN A 136 16.72 -4.18 -14.45
C GLN A 136 18.21 -3.93 -14.72
N ASN A 137 18.65 -4.03 -15.97
CA ASN A 137 20.06 -3.91 -16.38
C ASN A 137 20.67 -2.53 -16.09
N THR A 138 19.85 -1.50 -15.92
CA THR A 138 20.30 -0.13 -15.63
C THR A 138 20.63 0.12 -14.17
N ARG A 139 20.35 -0.84 -13.29
CA ARG A 139 20.60 -0.72 -11.85
C ARG A 139 21.69 -1.69 -11.41
N ALA A 140 22.64 -1.17 -10.63
CA ALA A 140 23.60 -1.99 -9.92
C ALA A 140 22.87 -2.87 -8.88
N PRO A 141 23.45 -4.02 -8.52
CA PRO A 141 22.95 -4.80 -7.40
C PRO A 141 23.03 -4.02 -6.11
N ASP A 142 22.16 -4.36 -5.16
CA ASP A 142 22.23 -3.80 -3.81
C ASP A 142 23.62 -4.06 -3.20
N PRO A 143 24.26 -3.05 -2.59
CA PRO A 143 25.65 -3.19 -2.11
C PRO A 143 25.81 -4.17 -0.95
N VAL A 144 24.73 -4.43 -0.19
CA VAL A 144 24.74 -5.33 0.98
C VAL A 144 24.30 -6.73 0.59
N SER A 145 23.06 -6.88 0.11
CA SER A 145 22.47 -8.17 -0.24
C SER A 145 22.97 -8.77 -1.55
N LYS A 146 23.63 -7.95 -2.41
CA LYS A 146 24.03 -8.29 -3.78
C LYS A 146 22.85 -8.66 -4.70
N ALA A 147 21.64 -8.41 -4.27
CA ALA A 147 20.44 -8.69 -5.06
C ALA A 147 20.25 -7.67 -6.18
N TYR A 148 19.72 -8.14 -7.29
CA TYR A 148 19.35 -7.34 -8.45
C TYR A 148 17.85 -7.08 -8.42
N ARG A 149 17.42 -5.88 -8.81
CA ARG A 149 16.01 -5.60 -9.01
C ARG A 149 15.50 -6.25 -10.28
N THR A 150 14.30 -6.79 -10.18
CA THR A 150 13.50 -7.24 -11.31
C THR A 150 12.28 -6.35 -11.46
N ASN A 151 11.74 -6.26 -12.66
CA ASN A 151 10.50 -5.55 -12.94
C ASN A 151 9.70 -6.33 -13.98
N GLU A 152 8.50 -6.74 -13.62
CA GLU A 152 7.56 -7.42 -14.48
C GLU A 152 6.46 -6.44 -14.88
N HIS A 153 6.24 -6.28 -16.18
CA HIS A 153 5.20 -5.41 -16.74
C HIS A 153 4.08 -6.26 -17.32
N PHE A 154 2.85 -5.91 -16.99
CA PHE A 154 1.66 -6.54 -17.54
C PHE A 154 1.05 -5.65 -18.63
N PRO A 155 0.47 -6.25 -19.68
CA PRO A 155 -0.27 -5.49 -20.69
C PRO A 155 -1.41 -4.67 -20.06
N ALA A 156 -1.71 -3.52 -20.66
CA ALA A 156 -2.85 -2.71 -20.26
C ALA A 156 -4.15 -3.47 -20.46
N GLU A 157 -4.98 -3.54 -19.43
CA GLU A 157 -6.32 -4.11 -19.48
C GLU A 157 -7.36 -3.00 -19.58
N LYS A 158 -8.25 -3.09 -20.57
CA LYS A 158 -9.29 -2.07 -20.78
C LYS A 158 -10.34 -2.12 -19.68
N VAL A 159 -10.66 -0.93 -19.15
CA VAL A 159 -11.74 -0.71 -18.19
C VAL A 159 -12.19 0.74 -18.30
N ASP A 160 -13.48 1.02 -18.15
CA ASP A 160 -13.96 2.40 -18.16
C ASP A 160 -13.86 2.99 -16.74
N LEU A 161 -12.93 3.94 -16.58
CA LEU A 161 -12.71 4.71 -15.37
C LEU A 161 -12.95 6.20 -15.64
N SER A 162 -14.14 6.51 -16.15
CA SER A 162 -14.55 7.85 -16.56
C SER A 162 -14.30 8.92 -15.49
N ALA A 163 -13.96 10.14 -15.93
CA ALA A 163 -13.72 11.26 -15.01
C ALA A 163 -14.98 11.66 -14.24
N ASN A 164 -14.78 12.27 -13.06
CA ASN A 164 -15.80 12.77 -12.14
C ASN A 164 -16.68 11.70 -11.47
N GLU A 165 -16.37 10.41 -11.67
CA GLU A 165 -17.04 9.33 -10.98
C GLU A 165 -16.15 8.75 -9.88
N TRP A 166 -16.72 8.55 -8.69
CA TRP A 166 -16.02 7.87 -7.62
C TRP A 166 -15.91 6.37 -7.94
N ARG A 167 -14.70 5.86 -7.81
CA ARG A 167 -14.35 4.44 -8.02
C ARG A 167 -13.74 3.87 -6.77
N THR A 168 -14.10 2.65 -6.44
CA THR A 168 -13.53 1.92 -5.31
C THR A 168 -12.41 1.01 -5.78
N VAL A 169 -11.22 1.18 -5.23
CA VAL A 169 -10.09 0.28 -5.42
C VAL A 169 -9.95 -0.59 -4.18
N LYS A 170 -9.72 -1.88 -4.39
CA LYS A 170 -9.43 -2.82 -3.31
C LYS A 170 -8.22 -3.67 -3.68
N LEU A 171 -7.30 -3.84 -2.73
CA LEU A 171 -6.16 -4.75 -2.76
C LEU A 171 -6.23 -5.63 -1.51
N ALA A 172 -6.17 -6.95 -1.66
CA ALA A 172 -6.13 -7.87 -0.54
C ALA A 172 -4.92 -8.80 -0.68
N PHE A 173 -3.91 -8.57 0.15
CA PHE A 173 -2.72 -9.41 0.22
C PHE A 173 -2.95 -10.55 1.21
N LYS A 174 -2.63 -11.79 0.80
CA LYS A 174 -2.63 -12.97 1.66
C LYS A 174 -1.52 -13.94 1.23
N GLY A 175 -0.50 -14.05 2.07
CA GLY A 175 0.74 -14.76 1.71
C GLY A 175 1.34 -14.18 0.44
N ASP A 176 1.63 -15.03 -0.53
CA ASP A 176 2.21 -14.68 -1.83
C ASP A 176 1.17 -14.22 -2.88
N ASN A 177 -0.08 -14.02 -2.48
CA ASN A 177 -1.17 -13.62 -3.37
C ASN A 177 -1.62 -12.18 -3.12
N VAL A 178 -2.09 -11.52 -4.17
CA VAL A 178 -2.87 -10.30 -4.09
C VAL A 178 -4.08 -10.38 -5.00
N ASP A 179 -5.25 -10.12 -4.42
CA ASP A 179 -6.49 -9.90 -5.15
C ASP A 179 -6.73 -8.42 -5.29
N MET A 180 -7.02 -7.98 -6.51
CA MET A 180 -7.22 -6.58 -6.85
C MET A 180 -8.56 -6.38 -7.53
N SER A 181 -9.22 -5.26 -7.25
CA SER A 181 -10.44 -4.88 -7.97
C SER A 181 -10.61 -3.36 -8.08
N VAL A 182 -11.31 -2.94 -9.12
CA VAL A 182 -11.83 -1.58 -9.29
C VAL A 182 -13.32 -1.68 -9.58
N ASP A 183 -14.17 -1.22 -8.66
CA ASP A 183 -15.65 -1.29 -8.68
C ASP A 183 -16.25 -2.66 -8.98
N GLY A 184 -15.48 -3.73 -8.87
CA GLY A 184 -15.90 -5.05 -9.35
C GLY A 184 -15.96 -5.19 -10.88
N GLN A 185 -15.77 -4.12 -11.64
CA GLN A 185 -15.74 -4.15 -13.11
C GLN A 185 -14.43 -4.70 -13.67
N TRP A 186 -13.35 -4.51 -12.93
CA TRP A 186 -12.06 -5.08 -13.21
C TRP A 186 -11.56 -5.82 -11.97
N THR A 187 -11.10 -7.06 -12.18
CA THR A 187 -10.52 -7.89 -11.11
C THR A 187 -9.28 -8.61 -11.61
N ARG A 188 -8.29 -8.76 -10.75
CA ARG A 188 -7.08 -9.51 -11.06
C ARG A 188 -6.51 -10.15 -9.80
N THR A 189 -6.09 -11.40 -9.90
CA THR A 189 -5.27 -12.08 -8.90
C THR A 189 -3.86 -12.25 -9.45
N LEU A 190 -2.87 -11.93 -8.65
CA LEU A 190 -1.47 -12.24 -8.93
C LEU A 190 -0.88 -13.03 -7.77
N GLN A 191 0.00 -13.99 -8.10
CA GLN A 191 0.79 -14.74 -7.14
C GLN A 191 2.27 -14.48 -7.39
N ARG A 192 2.97 -13.91 -6.41
CA ARG A 192 4.41 -13.61 -6.46
C ARG A 192 5.00 -13.69 -5.06
N ALA A 193 6.12 -14.38 -4.90
CA ALA A 193 6.76 -14.61 -3.61
C ALA A 193 7.05 -13.30 -2.82
N ASN A 194 7.33 -12.18 -3.50
CA ASN A 194 7.55 -10.89 -2.87
C ASN A 194 6.30 -10.34 -2.17
N PHE A 195 5.10 -10.82 -2.48
CA PHE A 195 3.88 -10.38 -1.80
C PHE A 195 3.76 -10.93 -0.37
N ASP A 196 4.49 -12.00 -0.01
CA ASP A 196 4.58 -12.46 1.38
C ASP A 196 5.48 -11.59 2.28
N ALA A 197 5.97 -10.50 1.77
CA ALA A 197 6.77 -9.53 2.52
C ALA A 197 5.90 -8.55 3.34
N THR A 198 6.49 -7.94 4.36
CA THR A 198 5.84 -6.88 5.15
C THR A 198 5.63 -5.64 4.29
N LYS A 199 4.37 -5.18 4.18
CA LYS A 199 4.02 -3.90 3.54
C LYS A 199 4.38 -2.76 4.49
N ARG A 200 5.04 -1.74 3.96
CA ARG A 200 5.55 -0.60 4.73
C ARG A 200 4.88 0.72 4.35
N LYS A 201 4.43 0.86 3.10
CA LYS A 201 3.80 2.08 2.62
C LYS A 201 2.76 1.78 1.55
N LEU A 202 1.68 2.54 1.61
CA LEU A 202 0.78 2.76 0.48
C LEU A 202 1.03 4.16 -0.05
N LEU A 203 1.19 4.30 -1.35
CA LEU A 203 1.54 5.56 -1.97
C LEU A 203 0.61 5.86 -3.12
N TRP A 204 0.13 7.10 -3.16
CA TRP A 204 -0.60 7.66 -4.29
C TRP A 204 0.25 8.72 -4.97
N MET A 205 0.32 8.63 -6.29
CA MET A 205 1.02 9.60 -7.13
C MET A 205 0.14 9.96 -8.31
N GLN A 206 -0.17 11.24 -8.46
CA GLN A 206 -0.90 11.72 -9.62
C GLN A 206 0.08 12.20 -10.69
N SER A 207 -0.11 11.75 -11.92
CA SER A 207 0.67 12.16 -13.09
C SER A 207 -0.25 12.63 -14.21
N GLY A 208 0.14 13.72 -14.88
CA GLY A 208 -0.71 14.36 -15.89
C GLY A 208 -1.93 15.06 -15.28
N GLY A 209 -2.63 15.86 -16.07
CA GLY A 209 -3.85 16.56 -15.67
C GLY A 209 -3.63 17.72 -14.68
N ALA A 210 -4.24 18.89 -14.93
CA ALA A 210 -4.10 20.07 -14.08
C ALA A 210 -5.10 20.09 -12.93
N ALA A 211 -6.30 19.51 -13.10
CA ALA A 211 -7.34 19.52 -12.09
C ALA A 211 -7.05 18.55 -10.93
N GLY A 212 -6.32 17.47 -11.20
CA GLY A 212 -5.92 16.52 -10.17
C GLY A 212 -6.84 15.32 -10.01
N ILE A 213 -6.67 14.66 -8.88
CA ILE A 213 -7.50 13.55 -8.39
C ILE A 213 -7.94 13.82 -6.97
N GLU A 214 -9.00 13.16 -6.57
CA GLU A 214 -9.41 13.07 -5.17
C GLU A 214 -9.38 11.62 -4.70
N ILE A 215 -9.05 11.44 -3.41
CA ILE A 215 -8.99 10.16 -2.72
C ILE A 215 -9.79 10.29 -1.43
N ASP A 216 -10.56 9.25 -1.08
CA ASP A 216 -11.43 9.25 0.08
C ASP A 216 -11.63 7.81 0.60
N ASP A 217 -12.25 7.68 1.78
CA ASP A 217 -12.61 6.41 2.42
C ASP A 217 -11.46 5.39 2.43
N VAL A 218 -10.28 5.83 2.86
CA VAL A 218 -9.11 4.95 2.98
C VAL A 218 -9.29 4.02 4.17
N VAL A 219 -9.30 2.73 3.93
CA VAL A 219 -9.38 1.69 4.95
C VAL A 219 -8.25 0.69 4.73
N VAL A 220 -7.48 0.41 5.78
CA VAL A 220 -6.50 -0.67 5.81
C VAL A 220 -6.78 -1.54 7.03
N THR A 221 -6.91 -2.83 6.81
CA THR A 221 -7.15 -3.81 7.87
C THR A 221 -6.33 -5.08 7.62
N PRO A 222 -6.08 -5.92 8.63
CA PRO A 222 -5.58 -7.26 8.39
C PRO A 222 -6.51 -8.02 7.43
N THR A 223 -5.92 -8.84 6.56
CA THR A 223 -6.67 -9.78 5.73
C THR A 223 -7.00 -11.01 6.57
N PRO A 224 -8.25 -11.43 6.66
CA PRO A 224 -8.67 -12.60 7.43
C PRO A 224 -8.15 -13.93 6.87
#